data_0f4e27655cae75d84e0c05935c2e7fb3
#
_entry.id   0f4e27655cae75d84e0c05935c2e7fb3
#
_cell.length_a   1.000
_cell.length_b   1.000
_cell.length_c   1.000
_cell.angle_alpha   90.00
_cell.angle_beta   90.00
_cell.angle_gamma   90.00
#
_symmetry.space_group_name_H-M   'P 1'
#
loop_
_entity.id
_entity.type
_entity.pdbx_description
1 polymer ?
#
loop_
_entity_poly.entity_id
_entity_poly.type
_entity_poly.pdbx_seq_one_letter_code
_entity_poly.pdbx_strand_id
1 'polypeptide(L)'
;MDPDIIANDRPELISDPKMSGFQNQMPDGAGTAVPDSESGADGQALSKIRSMCTVARASAEGVAQASHTDQRRIDRLRFGSAKRMSLELAKTISDASHRDAALRHIIELCMTANDLEASRILVQGIHSEPVRQELLLAHPTLRR
;
A
#
# COMPACT_ATOMS: atom_id res chain seq x y z
N MET A 1 45.23 -38.59 8.25
CA MET A 1 44.85 -38.43 8.23
C MET A 1 43.91 -38.20 7.87
N ASP A 2 43.43 -38.13 7.85
CA ASP A 2 42.63 -38.06 7.52
C ASP A 2 41.66 -37.53 7.24
N PRO A 3 41.50 -37.24 7.22
CA PRO A 3 40.66 -36.66 7.04
C PRO A 3 39.77 -36.63 6.36
N ASP A 4 39.59 -36.70 6.12
CA ASP A 4 38.96 -36.75 5.46
C ASP A 4 37.91 -36.86 5.38
N ILE A 5 37.65 -37.06 5.64
CA ILE A 5 36.76 -37.34 5.65
C ILE A 5 35.83 -36.76 5.54
N ILE A 6 35.76 -36.48 5.69
CA ILE A 6 34.98 -36.09 5.68
C ILE A 6 34.10 -35.76 5.14
N ALA A 7 34.02 -35.55 5.07
CA ALA A 7 33.23 -35.19 4.61
C ALA A 7 32.36 -35.34 4.04
N ASN A 8 32.24 -35.46 3.91
CA ASN A 8 31.53 -35.60 3.27
C ASN A 8 30.54 -35.53 3.21
N ASP A 9 30.32 -35.66 3.47
CA ASP A 9 29.45 -35.83 3.32
C ASP A 9 28.50 -35.22 3.36
N ARG A 10 28.40 -34.87 3.85
CA ARG A 10 27.60 -34.31 4.08
C ARG A 10 26.78 -33.95 3.36
N PRO A 11 26.93 -33.76 3.02
CA PRO A 11 26.25 -33.19 2.40
C PRO A 11 25.25 -33.67 1.84
N GLU A 12 25.22 -34.10 1.67
CA GLU A 12 24.47 -34.51 1.11
C GLU A 12 23.33 -34.25 1.18
N LEU A 13 23.42 -33.95 1.46
CA LEU A 13 22.71 -33.90 1.43
C LEU A 13 21.67 -33.73 1.35
N ILE A 14 21.57 -33.98 1.09
CA ILE A 14 20.62 -34.22 1.52
C ILE A 14 19.60 -33.43 1.59
N SER A 15 19.71 -32.73 2.20
CA SER A 15 18.76 -31.84 2.34
C SER A 15 18.08 -31.55 1.13
N ASP A 16 18.68 -31.56 0.18
CA ASP A 16 18.10 -31.22 -1.02
C ASP A 16 16.80 -31.83 -1.28
N PRO A 17 16.69 -33.03 -1.11
CA PRO A 17 15.48 -33.69 -1.46
C PRO A 17 14.37 -33.12 -0.64
N LYS A 18 14.67 -32.80 0.48
CA LYS A 18 13.65 -32.39 1.31
C LYS A 18 13.01 -31.19 0.79
N MET A 19 13.75 -30.36 0.30
CA MET A 19 13.21 -29.22 -0.15
C MET A 19 12.22 -29.42 -1.19
N SER A 20 12.46 -30.31 -1.98
CA SER A 20 11.54 -30.56 -3.03
C SER A 20 10.19 -30.82 -2.50
N GLY A 21 10.15 -31.48 -1.45
CA GLY A 21 8.87 -31.84 -0.93
C GLY A 21 8.03 -30.67 -0.61
N PHE A 22 8.63 -29.67 -0.18
CA PHE A 22 7.87 -28.58 0.18
C PHE A 22 7.09 -28.05 -0.92
N GLN A 23 7.65 -27.99 -2.01
CA GLN A 23 6.99 -27.38 -3.05
C GLN A 23 5.75 -27.99 -3.41
N ASN A 24 5.73 -29.21 -3.29
CA ASN A 24 4.58 -29.88 -3.71
C ASN A 24 3.38 -29.47 -3.01
N GLN A 25 3.52 -29.08 -1.85
CA GLN A 25 2.40 -28.86 -1.17
C GLN A 25 1.73 -27.67 -1.49
N MET A 26 2.35 -26.81 -1.89
CA MET A 26 1.74 -25.65 -2.10
C MET A 26 0.55 -25.62 -2.87
N PRO A 27 0.50 -26.19 -3.85
CA PRO A 27 -0.56 -26.07 -4.72
C PRO A 27 -1.87 -26.22 -4.15
N ASP A 28 -1.95 -27.14 -3.40
CA ASP A 28 -3.23 -27.47 -3.05
C ASP A 28 -4.02 -26.43 -2.45
N GLY A 29 -3.47 -25.79 -1.66
CA GLY A 29 -4.26 -24.94 -0.91
C GLY A 29 -4.83 -23.94 -1.68
N ALA A 30 -4.23 -23.75 -2.61
CA ALA A 30 -4.62 -22.71 -3.28
C ALA A 30 -5.96 -22.61 -3.55
N GLY A 31 -6.46 -23.54 -3.73
CA GLY A 31 -7.71 -23.43 -4.17
C GLY A 31 -8.49 -22.38 -3.61
N THR A 32 -8.23 -22.08 -2.53
CA THR A 32 -9.07 -21.26 -1.94
C THR A 32 -9.14 -19.99 -2.37
N ALA A 33 -8.56 -19.76 -2.94
CA ALA A 33 -8.83 -18.72 -3.37
C ALA A 33 -9.21 -17.57 -3.03
N VAL A 34 -8.91 -17.01 -3.01
CA VAL A 34 -9.20 -15.91 -2.66
C VAL A 34 -9.30 -14.96 -3.55
N PRO A 35 -9.75 -14.03 -3.30
CA PRO A 35 -10.04 -13.00 -4.03
C PRO A 35 -8.98 -12.57 -4.81
N ASP A 36 -9.11 -12.76 -5.89
CA ASP A 36 -8.16 -12.34 -6.71
C ASP A 36 -8.22 -10.92 -6.97
N SER A 37 -9.14 -10.29 -6.44
CA SER A 37 -9.29 -8.91 -6.71
C SER A 37 -8.05 -8.13 -6.49
N GLU A 38 -7.22 -8.56 -5.58
CA GLU A 38 -6.03 -7.80 -5.32
C GLU A 38 -4.80 -8.37 -6.00
N SER A 39 -4.99 -9.42 -6.77
CA SER A 39 -3.86 -10.03 -7.43
C SER A 39 -3.58 -9.41 -8.78
N GLY A 40 -4.51 -8.71 -9.35
CA GLY A 40 -4.30 -8.10 -10.65
C GLY A 40 -3.50 -6.82 -10.55
N ALA A 41 -3.19 -6.25 -11.70
CA ALA A 41 -2.44 -5.02 -11.77
C ALA A 41 -3.11 -3.88 -10.98
N ASP A 42 -4.42 -3.81 -11.04
CA ASP A 42 -5.18 -2.77 -10.33
C ASP A 42 -5.08 -2.98 -8.82
N GLY A 43 -5.17 -4.23 -8.36
CA GLY A 43 -5.03 -4.54 -6.95
C GLY A 43 -3.63 -4.24 -6.44
N GLN A 44 -2.61 -4.54 -7.24
CA GLN A 44 -1.24 -4.22 -6.86
C GLN A 44 -1.03 -2.70 -6.78
N ALA A 45 -1.58 -1.95 -7.72
CA ALA A 45 -1.50 -0.50 -7.69
C ALA A 45 -2.19 0.05 -6.45
N LEU A 46 -3.38 -0.48 -6.12
CA LEU A 46 -4.10 -0.07 -4.93
C LEU A 46 -3.32 -0.39 -3.67
N SER A 47 -2.74 -1.58 -3.58
CA SER A 47 -1.94 -1.98 -2.43
C SER A 47 -0.74 -1.05 -2.23
N LYS A 48 -0.09 -0.68 -3.33
CA LYS A 48 1.04 0.22 -3.28
C LYS A 48 0.63 1.62 -2.84
N ILE A 49 -0.50 2.11 -3.34
CA ILE A 49 -1.05 3.40 -2.92
C ILE A 49 -1.35 3.37 -1.42
N ARG A 50 -2.00 2.30 -0.95
CA ARG A 50 -2.33 2.16 0.46
C ARG A 50 -1.08 2.23 1.33
N SER A 51 -0.04 1.51 0.92
CA SER A 51 1.22 1.50 1.66
C SER A 51 1.88 2.88 1.69
N MET A 52 1.96 3.54 0.54
CA MET A 52 2.55 4.88 0.46
C MET A 52 1.78 5.89 1.32
N CYS A 53 0.47 5.84 1.27
CA CYS A 53 -0.35 6.77 2.04
C CYS A 53 -0.22 6.50 3.54
N THR A 54 -0.13 5.23 3.95
CA THR A 54 0.02 4.88 5.36
C THR A 54 1.34 5.42 5.91
N VAL A 55 2.43 5.22 5.17
CA VAL A 55 3.75 5.70 5.58
C VAL A 55 3.77 7.23 5.64
N ALA A 56 3.17 7.88 4.65
CA ALA A 56 3.15 9.34 4.60
C ALA A 56 2.28 9.93 5.71
N ARG A 57 1.19 9.26 6.08
CA ARG A 57 0.35 9.73 7.18
C ARG A 57 1.08 9.62 8.51
N ALA A 58 1.77 8.52 8.73
CA ALA A 58 2.55 8.36 9.96
C ALA A 58 3.62 9.46 10.07
N SER A 59 4.24 9.83 8.94
CA SER A 59 5.18 10.93 8.92
C SER A 59 4.49 12.26 9.24
N ALA A 60 3.33 12.48 8.69
CA ALA A 60 2.58 13.74 8.91
C ALA A 60 2.15 13.88 10.37
N GLU A 61 1.77 12.78 10.99
CA GLU A 61 1.39 12.81 12.40
C GLU A 61 2.60 13.10 13.29
N GLY A 62 3.77 12.60 12.92
CA GLY A 62 5.01 12.91 13.64
C GLY A 62 5.40 14.36 13.56
N VAL A 63 5.02 15.05 12.47
CA VAL A 63 5.36 16.45 12.27
C VAL A 63 4.67 17.35 13.28
N ALA A 64 3.46 17.01 13.64
CA ALA A 64 2.71 17.81 14.59
C ALA A 64 3.42 17.87 15.94
N GLN A 65 4.30 16.93 16.19
CA GLN A 65 5.00 16.85 17.45
C GLN A 65 6.46 17.27 17.35
N ALA A 66 6.98 17.45 16.13
CA ALA A 66 8.37 17.79 15.95
C ALA A 66 8.59 19.29 16.03
N SER A 67 9.51 19.65 16.88
CA SER A 67 9.84 21.06 17.07
C SER A 67 10.86 21.57 16.06
N HIS A 68 11.41 20.71 15.24
CA HIS A 68 12.47 21.13 14.33
C HIS A 68 11.95 21.50 12.96
N THR A 69 12.35 22.66 12.50
CA THR A 69 11.93 23.22 11.21
C THR A 69 12.33 22.32 10.06
N ASP A 70 13.50 21.71 10.16
CA ASP A 70 14.01 20.86 9.09
C ASP A 70 13.18 19.58 8.96
N GLN A 71 12.78 19.01 10.08
CA GLN A 71 11.94 17.82 10.05
C GLN A 71 10.61 18.12 9.37
N ARG A 72 10.00 19.25 9.69
CA ARG A 72 8.75 19.65 9.04
C ARG A 72 8.90 19.81 7.54
N ARG A 73 10.06 20.30 7.10
CA ARG A 73 10.34 20.47 5.69
C ARG A 73 10.44 19.10 4.99
N ILE A 74 11.17 18.16 5.61
CA ILE A 74 11.32 16.82 5.07
C ILE A 74 9.96 16.13 4.96
N ASP A 75 9.17 16.24 6.01
CA ASP A 75 7.88 15.57 6.04
C ASP A 75 6.90 16.16 5.02
N ARG A 76 6.98 17.46 4.79
CA ARG A 76 6.19 18.13 3.77
C ARG A 76 6.58 17.62 2.38
N LEU A 77 7.87 17.40 2.15
CA LEU A 77 8.35 16.87 0.88
C LEU A 77 7.91 15.42 0.70
N ARG A 78 7.95 14.63 1.77
CA ARG A 78 7.47 13.24 1.74
C ARG A 78 5.99 13.17 1.42
N PHE A 79 5.21 14.02 2.06
CA PHE A 79 3.78 14.09 1.81
C PHE A 79 3.52 14.46 0.35
N GLY A 80 4.16 15.49 -0.16
CA GLY A 80 3.98 15.93 -1.54
C GLY A 80 4.37 14.85 -2.54
N SER A 81 5.44 14.14 -2.27
CA SER A 81 5.90 13.04 -3.12
C SER A 81 4.91 11.87 -3.09
N ALA A 82 4.50 11.46 -1.90
CA ALA A 82 3.55 10.36 -1.75
C ALA A 82 2.22 10.68 -2.43
N LYS A 83 1.72 11.90 -2.26
CA LYS A 83 0.48 12.32 -2.89
C LYS A 83 0.59 12.25 -4.41
N ARG A 84 1.68 12.78 -4.97
CA ARG A 84 1.85 12.78 -6.42
C ARG A 84 1.96 11.37 -6.96
N MET A 85 2.80 10.54 -6.36
CA MET A 85 2.98 9.17 -6.82
C MET A 85 1.70 8.35 -6.72
N SER A 86 0.96 8.54 -5.64
CA SER A 86 -0.31 7.83 -5.46
C SER A 86 -1.34 8.26 -6.51
N LEU A 87 -1.40 9.54 -6.85
CA LEU A 87 -2.30 10.02 -7.88
C LEU A 87 -1.92 9.47 -9.26
N GLU A 88 -0.65 9.41 -9.58
CA GLU A 88 -0.21 8.84 -10.86
C GLU A 88 -0.55 7.35 -10.94
N LEU A 89 -0.36 6.62 -9.86
CA LEU A 89 -0.75 5.22 -9.83
C LEU A 89 -2.26 5.04 -9.93
N ALA A 90 -3.03 5.90 -9.26
CA ALA A 90 -4.49 5.81 -9.32
C ALA A 90 -5.01 5.99 -10.74
N LYS A 91 -4.30 6.76 -11.56
CA LYS A 91 -4.69 6.95 -12.96
C LYS A 91 -4.52 5.67 -13.78
N THR A 92 -3.65 4.76 -13.34
CA THR A 92 -3.43 3.51 -14.07
C THR A 92 -4.45 2.44 -13.72
N ILE A 93 -5.24 2.65 -12.68
CA ILE A 93 -6.23 1.68 -12.26
C ILE A 93 -7.43 1.75 -13.19
N SER A 94 -7.76 0.63 -13.79
CA SER A 94 -8.87 0.55 -14.74
C SER A 94 -10.20 0.33 -14.07
N ASP A 95 -10.20 -0.46 -13.04
CA ASP A 95 -11.42 -0.79 -12.33
C ASP A 95 -11.90 0.37 -11.46
N ALA A 96 -13.14 0.77 -11.63
CA ALA A 96 -13.69 1.93 -10.93
C ALA A 96 -13.70 1.75 -9.40
N SER A 97 -13.97 0.54 -8.94
CA SER A 97 -14.04 0.28 -7.51
C SER A 97 -12.66 0.39 -6.87
N HIS A 98 -11.64 -0.17 -7.52
CA HIS A 98 -10.27 -0.05 -7.06
C HIS A 98 -9.78 1.40 -7.11
N ARG A 99 -10.22 2.14 -8.13
CA ARG A 99 -9.85 3.54 -8.26
C ARG A 99 -10.48 4.37 -7.15
N ASP A 100 -11.75 4.12 -6.84
CA ASP A 100 -12.43 4.83 -5.77
C ASP A 100 -11.77 4.53 -4.41
N ALA A 101 -11.36 3.27 -4.20
CA ALA A 101 -10.65 2.90 -2.98
C ALA A 101 -9.30 3.61 -2.91
N ALA A 102 -8.59 3.72 -4.04
CA ALA A 102 -7.32 4.43 -4.10
C ALA A 102 -7.51 5.92 -3.77
N LEU A 103 -8.52 6.54 -4.37
CA LEU A 103 -8.81 7.95 -4.10
C LEU A 103 -9.16 8.17 -2.63
N ARG A 104 -9.87 7.23 -2.02
CA ARG A 104 -10.20 7.32 -0.59
C ARG A 104 -8.92 7.40 0.25
N HIS A 105 -7.94 6.53 0.00
CA HIS A 105 -6.69 6.57 0.73
C HIS A 105 -5.93 7.88 0.53
N ILE A 106 -5.95 8.42 -0.69
CA ILE A 106 -5.29 9.68 -0.97
C ILE A 106 -6.01 10.84 -0.28
N ILE A 107 -7.33 10.81 -0.24
CA ILE A 107 -8.13 11.83 0.45
C ILE A 107 -7.80 11.80 1.94
N GLU A 108 -7.74 10.62 2.55
CA GLU A 108 -7.39 10.50 3.96
C GLU A 108 -5.99 11.06 4.25
N LEU A 109 -5.03 10.82 3.33
CA LEU A 109 -3.70 11.39 3.44
C LEU A 109 -3.75 12.92 3.38
N CYS A 110 -4.51 13.48 2.43
CA CYS A 110 -4.67 14.92 2.29
C CYS A 110 -5.33 15.53 3.53
N MET A 111 -6.32 14.85 4.08
CA MET A 111 -6.98 15.31 5.31
C MET A 111 -6.01 15.36 6.49
N THR A 112 -5.16 14.33 6.62
CA THR A 112 -4.15 14.30 7.68
C THR A 112 -3.17 15.46 7.54
N ALA A 113 -2.85 15.85 6.31
CA ALA A 113 -1.94 16.95 6.05
C ALA A 113 -2.65 18.30 5.99
N ASN A 114 -3.95 18.31 6.23
CA ASN A 114 -4.80 19.51 6.19
C ASN A 114 -4.84 20.15 4.80
N ASP A 115 -4.71 19.34 3.77
CA ASP A 115 -4.81 19.78 2.38
C ASP A 115 -6.27 19.62 1.93
N LEU A 116 -7.10 20.51 2.41
CA LEU A 116 -8.55 20.43 2.17
C LEU A 116 -8.92 20.68 0.71
N GLU A 117 -8.15 21.48 0.02
CA GLU A 117 -8.44 21.78 -1.37
C GLU A 117 -8.28 20.54 -2.23
N ALA A 118 -7.14 19.85 -2.10
CA ALA A 118 -6.93 18.60 -2.84
C ALA A 118 -7.99 17.58 -2.46
N SER A 119 -8.33 17.47 -1.18
CA SER A 119 -9.34 16.51 -0.72
C SER A 119 -10.69 16.75 -1.38
N ARG A 120 -11.12 18.01 -1.52
CA ARG A 120 -12.39 18.35 -2.15
C ARG A 120 -12.41 17.98 -3.62
N ILE A 121 -11.31 18.22 -4.32
CA ILE A 121 -11.20 17.89 -5.73
C ILE A 121 -11.28 16.39 -5.90
N LEU A 122 -10.57 15.65 -5.05
CA LEU A 122 -10.50 14.20 -5.16
C LEU A 122 -11.84 13.52 -4.86
N VAL A 123 -12.60 14.06 -3.91
CA VAL A 123 -13.92 13.52 -3.59
C VAL A 123 -14.84 13.58 -4.81
N GLN A 124 -14.69 14.62 -5.64
CA GLN A 124 -15.51 14.73 -6.83
C GLN A 124 -15.14 13.70 -7.88
N GLY A 125 -13.95 13.12 -7.78
CA GLY A 125 -13.50 12.09 -8.71
C GLY A 125 -13.99 10.70 -8.35
N ILE A 126 -14.64 10.52 -7.22
CA ILE A 126 -15.15 9.21 -6.82
C ILE A 126 -16.41 8.90 -7.60
N HIS A 127 -16.44 7.74 -8.22
CA HIS A 127 -17.57 7.31 -9.03
C HIS A 127 -18.73 6.81 -8.19
N SER A 128 -18.42 6.08 -7.15
CA SER A 128 -19.43 5.46 -6.31
C SER A 128 -20.07 6.50 -5.38
N GLU A 129 -21.33 6.77 -5.61
CA GLU A 129 -22.07 7.71 -4.78
C GLU A 129 -22.09 7.31 -3.30
N PRO A 130 -22.29 6.04 -2.95
CA PRO A 130 -22.25 5.64 -1.55
C PRO A 130 -20.90 5.95 -0.89
N VAL A 131 -19.80 5.68 -1.60
CA VAL A 131 -18.46 5.94 -1.07
C VAL A 131 -18.25 7.44 -0.89
N ARG A 132 -18.73 8.23 -1.85
CA ARG A 132 -18.62 9.68 -1.80
C ARG A 132 -19.40 10.22 -0.60
N GLN A 133 -20.64 9.73 -0.40
CA GLN A 133 -21.47 10.16 0.71
C GLN A 133 -20.85 9.79 2.05
N GLU A 134 -20.28 8.59 2.14
CA GLU A 134 -19.61 8.15 3.35
C GLU A 134 -18.47 9.10 3.71
N LEU A 135 -17.66 9.47 2.73
CA LEU A 135 -16.55 10.39 2.96
C LEU A 135 -17.02 11.78 3.38
N LEU A 136 -18.11 12.26 2.77
CA LEU A 136 -18.65 13.57 3.12
C LEU A 136 -19.29 13.56 4.51
N LEU A 137 -19.78 12.42 4.96
CA LEU A 137 -20.30 12.29 6.31
C LEU A 137 -19.16 12.22 7.32
N ALA A 138 -18.08 11.50 6.98
CA ALA A 138 -16.94 11.39 7.86
C ALA A 138 -16.19 12.72 7.96
N HIS A 139 -16.21 13.50 6.90
CA HIS A 139 -15.45 14.74 6.80
C HIS A 139 -16.34 15.90 6.31
N PRO A 140 -17.16 16.45 7.19
CA PRO A 140 -18.09 17.52 6.80
C PRO A 140 -17.40 18.72 6.17
N THR A 141 -16.13 18.93 6.44
CA THR A 141 -15.37 20.04 5.88
C THR A 141 -15.18 19.93 4.38
N LEU A 142 -15.41 18.74 3.81
CA LEU A 142 -15.29 18.54 2.38
C LEU A 142 -16.53 18.97 1.60
N ARG A 143 -17.61 19.29 2.30
CA ARG A 143 -18.87 19.64 1.64
C ARG A 143 -18.89 21.04 1.03
N ARG A 144 -17.91 21.85 1.33
CA ARG A 144 -17.91 23.22 0.82
C ARG A 144 -17.07 23.38 -0.41
#